data_5ff82f7b21a587c938e280ba39fe249d
#
_entry.id   5ff82f7b21a587c938e280ba39fe249d
#
_cell.length_a   1.000
_cell.length_b   1.000
_cell.length_c   1.000
_cell.angle_alpha   90.00
_cell.angle_beta   90.00
_cell.angle_gamma   90.00
#
_symmetry.space_group_name_H-M   'P 1'
#
loop_
_entity.id
_entity.type
_entity.pdbx_description
1 polymer ?
#
loop_
_entity_poly.entity_id
_entity_poly.type
_entity_poly.pdbx_seq_one_letter_code
_entity_poly.pdbx_strand_id
1 'polypeptide(L)'
;MFRSWCSKNKFKNAKATSHVLMDGGVLSIPFDKLDEFCEQYVEAVKNKEKLYLVEQKTPTYNFFLDIDYKDEKALDLPYIQKLCRIICDKVKTLGGKDCLICVSKPKEVDDNLIKTGVHMNWPGFVVDQENALNVREHVIATLKSVFKSKSWNQIIDCSVYGDSKKRTKGSGFRIPWSYKKGKHLVCGGQGCSECDDNGKITELPYVPVFKYVYGPVLCLMNPISHKPSIEIFKMSIIRTEDTNVKTVRPLDGKKREEGSFTQAQMKDELTNSEAVAHLETFIRKNLEGQEDARITKVFTHKDHFLVSTTSRYCENVGRSHNSNHVWFHVIGDVIIQKCFCTCETVIGRKNGFCADFRGEQNRLPASLVSKLYPDAAPPKRTITPPNKQKMSIDDAIPILNEFINKNIQAMDITSISKKKGGKYTATTTDPECEVVIDKTGIDFVYSKTPSKTHRSVINKKSKEILFPDKK
;
A
#
# COMPACT_ATOMS: atom_id res chain seq x y z
N MET A 1 -24.49 -15.38 -18.02
CA MET A 1 -24.72 -16.68 -17.34
C MET A 1 -24.37 -16.59 -15.84
N PHE A 2 -23.15 -16.34 -15.47
CA PHE A 2 -22.70 -16.22 -14.07
C PHE A 2 -23.44 -15.16 -13.24
N ARG A 3 -23.61 -13.94 -13.79
CA ARG A 3 -24.34 -12.86 -13.09
C ARG A 3 -25.82 -13.18 -12.87
N SER A 4 -26.47 -13.89 -13.80
CA SER A 4 -27.85 -14.34 -13.65
C SER A 4 -27.97 -15.37 -12.53
N TRP A 5 -27.03 -16.31 -12.45
CA TRP A 5 -26.95 -17.27 -11.34
C TRP A 5 -26.79 -16.56 -10.00
N CYS A 6 -25.86 -15.59 -9.88
CA CYS A 6 -25.67 -14.80 -8.66
C CYS A 6 -26.94 -14.04 -8.26
N SER A 7 -27.68 -13.50 -9.25
CA SER A 7 -28.92 -12.76 -8.97
C SER A 7 -30.06 -13.69 -8.52
N LYS A 8 -30.22 -14.83 -9.17
CA LYS A 8 -31.21 -15.87 -8.83
C LYS A 8 -31.03 -16.35 -7.38
N ASN A 9 -29.79 -16.54 -6.95
CA ASN A 9 -29.45 -16.99 -5.62
C ASN A 9 -29.33 -15.84 -4.59
N LYS A 10 -29.66 -14.60 -4.95
CA LYS A 10 -29.63 -13.42 -4.09
C LYS A 10 -28.26 -13.12 -3.47
N PHE A 11 -27.15 -13.49 -4.15
CA PHE A 11 -25.79 -13.29 -3.63
C PHE A 11 -25.28 -11.86 -3.78
N LYS A 12 -26.01 -10.98 -4.48
CA LYS A 12 -25.63 -9.57 -4.64
C LYS A 12 -26.01 -8.75 -3.41
N ASN A 13 -25.13 -7.81 -3.04
CA ASN A 13 -25.37 -6.80 -1.98
C ASN A 13 -25.68 -7.38 -0.59
N ALA A 14 -25.16 -8.55 -0.29
CA ALA A 14 -25.34 -9.15 1.04
C ALA A 14 -24.40 -8.52 2.08
N LYS A 15 -24.74 -8.65 3.36
CA LYS A 15 -23.99 -8.05 4.50
C LYS A 15 -22.56 -8.56 4.65
N ALA A 16 -22.26 -9.79 4.22
CA ALA A 16 -20.94 -10.40 4.29
C ALA A 16 -20.33 -10.50 2.90
N THR A 17 -19.34 -9.68 2.61
CA THR A 17 -18.67 -9.66 1.30
C THR A 17 -17.67 -10.79 1.18
N SER A 18 -17.92 -11.71 0.24
CA SER A 18 -16.96 -12.76 -0.15
C SER A 18 -16.13 -12.37 -1.38
N HIS A 19 -16.73 -11.65 -2.32
CA HIS A 19 -16.07 -11.17 -3.54
C HIS A 19 -16.48 -9.74 -3.85
N VAL A 20 -15.55 -8.98 -4.40
CA VAL A 20 -15.78 -7.65 -4.97
C VAL A 20 -15.82 -7.76 -6.48
N LEU A 21 -16.80 -7.14 -7.11
CA LEU A 21 -16.88 -7.00 -8.56
C LEU A 21 -16.24 -5.67 -8.97
N MET A 22 -15.09 -5.71 -9.67
CA MET A 22 -14.35 -4.49 -10.03
C MET A 22 -15.08 -3.63 -11.09
N ASP A 23 -16.09 -4.19 -11.72
CA ASP A 23 -17.03 -3.50 -12.61
C ASP A 23 -18.33 -3.06 -11.89
N GLY A 24 -18.40 -3.25 -10.58
CA GLY A 24 -19.43 -2.71 -9.68
C GLY A 24 -20.18 -3.77 -8.87
N GLY A 25 -20.24 -3.53 -7.57
CA GLY A 25 -20.96 -4.35 -6.61
C GLY A 25 -20.10 -5.36 -5.83
N VAL A 26 -20.78 -6.13 -4.99
CA VAL A 26 -20.19 -7.17 -4.14
C VAL A 26 -21.05 -8.43 -4.19
N LEU A 27 -20.41 -9.57 -3.92
CA LEU A 27 -21.08 -10.86 -3.77
C LEU A 27 -20.84 -11.40 -2.36
N SER A 28 -21.83 -12.15 -1.88
CA SER A 28 -21.74 -12.97 -0.67
C SER A 28 -22.04 -14.41 -1.04
N ILE A 29 -21.02 -15.15 -1.39
CA ILE A 29 -21.13 -16.58 -1.71
C ILE A 29 -20.93 -17.35 -0.41
N PRO A 30 -21.93 -18.07 0.11
CA PRO A 30 -21.76 -18.91 1.29
C PRO A 30 -20.90 -20.15 0.98
N PHE A 31 -20.33 -20.77 1.99
CA PHE A 31 -19.40 -21.89 1.80
C PHE A 31 -20.07 -23.15 1.25
N ASP A 32 -21.32 -23.42 1.65
CA ASP A 32 -22.13 -24.52 1.11
C ASP A 32 -22.46 -24.39 -0.38
N LYS A 33 -22.24 -23.18 -0.95
CA LYS A 33 -22.40 -22.90 -2.39
C LYS A 33 -21.09 -22.72 -3.14
N LEU A 34 -19.95 -23.00 -2.48
CA LEU A 34 -18.63 -22.76 -3.07
C LEU A 34 -18.36 -23.67 -4.27
N ASP A 35 -18.74 -24.94 -4.21
CA ASP A 35 -18.58 -25.87 -5.34
C ASP A 35 -19.40 -25.46 -6.55
N GLU A 36 -20.68 -25.12 -6.35
CA GLU A 36 -21.55 -24.61 -7.39
C GLU A 36 -21.02 -23.29 -7.98
N PHE A 37 -20.50 -22.42 -7.14
CA PHE A 37 -19.82 -21.19 -7.58
C PHE A 37 -18.63 -21.48 -8.48
N CYS A 38 -17.79 -22.48 -8.15
CA CYS A 38 -16.64 -22.87 -8.97
C CYS A 38 -17.10 -23.35 -10.36
N GLU A 39 -18.13 -24.18 -10.42
CA GLU A 39 -18.70 -24.68 -11.67
C GLU A 39 -19.23 -23.56 -12.53
N GLN A 40 -20.06 -22.69 -11.96
CA GLN A 40 -20.67 -21.56 -12.67
C GLN A 40 -19.64 -20.54 -13.14
N TYR A 41 -18.60 -20.28 -12.33
CA TYR A 41 -17.52 -19.40 -12.71
C TYR A 41 -16.70 -19.95 -13.87
N VAL A 42 -16.25 -21.20 -13.75
CA VAL A 42 -15.43 -21.84 -14.79
C VAL A 42 -16.20 -21.99 -16.09
N GLU A 43 -17.48 -22.34 -16.03
CA GLU A 43 -18.33 -22.44 -17.22
C GLU A 43 -18.51 -21.09 -17.91
N ALA A 44 -18.74 -20.01 -17.14
CA ALA A 44 -18.83 -18.67 -17.69
C ALA A 44 -17.52 -18.24 -18.38
N VAL A 45 -16.36 -18.56 -17.78
CA VAL A 45 -15.05 -18.26 -18.37
C VAL A 45 -14.83 -19.08 -19.67
N LYS A 46 -15.22 -20.37 -19.71
CA LYS A 46 -15.20 -21.19 -20.94
C LYS A 46 -16.05 -20.58 -22.04
N ASN A 47 -17.19 -20.02 -21.68
CA ASN A 47 -18.10 -19.32 -22.58
C ASN A 47 -17.64 -17.88 -22.89
N LYS A 48 -16.38 -17.50 -22.56
CA LYS A 48 -15.76 -16.21 -22.84
C LYS A 48 -16.44 -15.02 -22.15
N GLU A 49 -17.24 -15.25 -21.10
CA GLU A 49 -17.82 -14.17 -20.30
C GLU A 49 -16.69 -13.41 -19.58
N LYS A 50 -16.62 -12.09 -19.76
CA LYS A 50 -15.62 -11.25 -19.05
C LYS A 50 -16.10 -11.01 -17.62
N LEU A 51 -15.41 -11.61 -16.67
CA LEU A 51 -15.70 -11.50 -15.25
C LEU A 51 -14.59 -10.69 -14.53
N TYR A 52 -14.97 -9.97 -13.48
CA TYR A 52 -14.11 -8.98 -12.79
C TYR A 52 -14.12 -9.22 -11.28
N LEU A 53 -13.74 -10.42 -10.84
CA LEU A 53 -13.86 -10.82 -9.44
C LEU A 53 -12.55 -10.74 -8.68
N VAL A 54 -12.66 -10.21 -7.46
CA VAL A 54 -11.61 -10.21 -6.44
C VAL A 54 -12.16 -10.90 -5.20
N GLU A 55 -11.54 -12.00 -4.77
CA GLU A 55 -11.93 -12.74 -3.58
C GLU A 55 -11.44 -12.01 -2.32
N GLN A 56 -12.29 -11.96 -1.29
CA GLN A 56 -11.96 -11.38 0.01
C GLN A 56 -11.58 -12.47 0.99
N LYS A 57 -10.56 -12.22 1.79
CA LYS A 57 -10.12 -13.18 2.82
C LYS A 57 -11.16 -13.38 3.92
N THR A 58 -11.21 -14.59 4.43
CA THR A 58 -11.76 -14.93 5.76
C THR A 58 -10.75 -14.60 6.86
N PRO A 59 -11.10 -14.63 8.14
CA PRO A 59 -10.13 -14.40 9.23
C PRO A 59 -8.91 -15.31 9.17
N THR A 60 -9.13 -16.58 8.83
CA THR A 60 -8.11 -17.55 8.42
C THR A 60 -8.29 -17.86 6.95
N TYR A 61 -7.23 -18.06 6.20
CA TYR A 61 -7.29 -18.24 4.75
C TYR A 61 -6.13 -19.08 4.23
N ASN A 62 -6.30 -19.68 3.06
CA ASN A 62 -5.23 -20.35 2.34
C ASN A 62 -4.18 -19.32 1.94
N PHE A 63 -2.93 -19.60 2.27
CA PHE A 63 -1.81 -18.67 2.00
C PHE A 63 -1.67 -18.38 0.50
N PHE A 64 -1.34 -17.15 0.18
CA PHE A 64 -1.10 -16.68 -1.18
C PHE A 64 -0.04 -15.57 -1.20
N LEU A 65 0.59 -15.38 -2.35
CA LEU A 65 1.51 -14.27 -2.62
C LEU A 65 1.10 -13.51 -3.88
N ASP A 66 1.20 -12.20 -3.81
CA ASP A 66 1.08 -11.28 -4.95
C ASP A 66 2.45 -10.69 -5.25
N ILE A 67 2.98 -10.96 -6.44
CA ILE A 67 4.30 -10.56 -6.89
C ILE A 67 4.15 -9.58 -8.05
N ASP A 68 4.52 -8.33 -7.81
CA ASP A 68 4.49 -7.23 -8.76
C ASP A 68 5.90 -6.90 -9.25
N TYR A 69 6.43 -7.72 -10.14
CA TYR A 69 7.81 -7.57 -10.64
C TYR A 69 7.87 -6.50 -11.72
N LYS A 70 8.66 -5.46 -11.49
CA LYS A 70 8.89 -4.37 -12.44
C LYS A 70 10.35 -4.35 -12.86
N ASP A 71 10.60 -4.33 -14.17
CA ASP A 71 11.93 -4.26 -14.74
C ASP A 71 11.87 -3.63 -16.14
N GLU A 72 13.03 -3.34 -16.75
CA GLU A 72 13.13 -2.87 -18.13
C GLU A 72 12.59 -3.89 -19.15
N LYS A 73 12.59 -5.18 -18.78
CA LYS A 73 12.11 -6.29 -19.60
C LYS A 73 11.09 -7.14 -18.83
N ALA A 74 10.12 -7.67 -19.57
CA ALA A 74 9.19 -8.67 -19.05
C ALA A 74 9.95 -9.91 -18.57
N LEU A 75 9.46 -10.52 -17.47
CA LEU A 75 9.98 -11.82 -17.07
C LEU A 75 9.60 -12.89 -18.09
N ASP A 76 10.55 -13.71 -18.48
CA ASP A 76 10.28 -14.92 -19.26
C ASP A 76 9.80 -16.08 -18.38
N LEU A 77 9.19 -17.09 -18.98
CA LEU A 77 8.68 -18.25 -18.26
C LEU A 77 9.75 -19.05 -17.51
N PRO A 78 10.98 -19.27 -18.04
CA PRO A 78 12.06 -19.92 -17.31
C PRO A 78 12.47 -19.16 -16.03
N TYR A 79 12.54 -17.85 -16.09
CA TYR A 79 12.86 -17.05 -14.91
C TYR A 79 11.73 -17.10 -13.88
N ILE A 80 10.47 -16.99 -14.33
CA ILE A 80 9.28 -17.13 -13.47
C ILE A 80 9.30 -18.50 -12.80
N GLN A 81 9.54 -19.57 -13.54
CA GLN A 81 9.61 -20.94 -13.01
C GLN A 81 10.71 -21.06 -11.93
N LYS A 82 11.92 -20.53 -12.19
CA LYS A 82 13.02 -20.52 -11.20
C LYS A 82 12.67 -19.73 -9.95
N LEU A 83 12.12 -18.51 -10.12
CA LEU A 83 11.70 -17.65 -9.01
C LEU A 83 10.64 -18.34 -8.14
N CYS A 84 9.57 -18.83 -8.78
CA CYS A 84 8.47 -19.50 -8.08
C CYS A 84 8.93 -20.81 -7.40
N ARG A 85 9.88 -21.54 -8.03
CA ARG A 85 10.47 -22.74 -7.42
C ARG A 85 11.18 -22.43 -6.11
N ILE A 86 12.01 -21.39 -6.06
CA ILE A 86 12.71 -20.95 -4.85
C ILE A 86 11.70 -20.57 -3.75
N ILE A 87 10.63 -19.85 -4.13
CA ILE A 87 9.57 -19.47 -3.19
C ILE A 87 8.84 -20.71 -2.66
N CYS A 88 8.41 -21.63 -3.53
CA CYS A 88 7.72 -22.84 -3.14
C CYS A 88 8.58 -23.72 -2.22
N ASP A 89 9.87 -23.88 -2.54
CA ASP A 89 10.79 -24.67 -1.72
C ASP A 89 10.99 -24.01 -0.34
N LYS A 90 10.95 -22.68 -0.23
CA LYS A 90 10.96 -21.99 1.06
C LYS A 90 9.66 -22.19 1.81
N VAL A 91 8.51 -21.96 1.17
CA VAL A 91 7.19 -22.13 1.82
C VAL A 91 6.96 -23.58 2.25
N LYS A 92 7.49 -24.56 1.51
CA LYS A 92 7.51 -25.95 1.92
C LYS A 92 8.14 -26.16 3.30
N THR A 93 9.25 -25.51 3.60
CA THR A 93 9.90 -25.61 4.93
C THR A 93 9.05 -25.03 6.06
N LEU A 94 8.04 -24.23 5.73
CA LEU A 94 7.10 -23.59 6.67
C LEU A 94 5.77 -24.36 6.76
N GLY A 95 5.60 -25.41 5.97
CA GLY A 95 4.42 -26.30 5.99
C GLY A 95 3.50 -26.19 4.78
N GLY A 96 3.78 -25.31 3.82
CA GLY A 96 3.06 -25.29 2.54
C GLY A 96 3.39 -26.51 1.69
N LYS A 97 2.42 -26.96 0.91
CA LYS A 97 2.57 -28.14 0.02
C LYS A 97 2.43 -27.74 -1.43
N ASP A 98 1.35 -28.15 -2.07
CA ASP A 98 1.06 -27.81 -3.46
C ASP A 98 0.87 -26.31 -3.64
N CYS A 99 1.26 -25.79 -4.80
CA CYS A 99 1.06 -24.38 -5.13
C CYS A 99 0.62 -24.23 -6.58
N LEU A 100 -0.40 -23.40 -6.80
CA LEU A 100 -0.81 -22.93 -8.11
C LEU A 100 -0.11 -21.62 -8.42
N ILE A 101 0.49 -21.52 -9.61
CA ILE A 101 1.15 -20.30 -10.10
C ILE A 101 0.40 -19.76 -11.32
N CYS A 102 -0.08 -18.51 -11.21
CA CYS A 102 -0.76 -17.80 -12.27
C CYS A 102 0.05 -16.56 -12.66
N VAL A 103 0.09 -16.22 -13.95
CA VAL A 103 0.86 -15.09 -14.48
C VAL A 103 -0.06 -14.17 -15.29
N SER A 104 0.09 -12.87 -15.14
CA SER A 104 -0.56 -11.88 -15.99
C SER A 104 0.26 -11.61 -17.24
N LYS A 105 -0.39 -11.18 -18.34
CA LYS A 105 0.34 -10.61 -19.47
C LYS A 105 1.15 -9.40 -18.97
N PRO A 106 2.44 -9.31 -19.34
CA PRO A 106 3.26 -8.14 -19.03
C PRO A 106 2.64 -6.86 -19.58
N LYS A 107 2.78 -5.76 -18.86
CA LYS A 107 2.27 -4.45 -19.27
C LYS A 107 3.25 -3.34 -18.91
N GLU A 108 3.30 -2.33 -19.74
CA GLU A 108 4.02 -1.09 -19.44
C GLU A 108 3.37 -0.37 -18.24
N VAL A 109 4.20 0.21 -17.42
CA VAL A 109 3.82 1.02 -16.28
C VAL A 109 4.62 2.31 -16.27
N ASP A 110 4.43 3.18 -15.28
CA ASP A 110 5.18 4.42 -15.13
C ASP A 110 6.71 4.14 -15.19
N ASP A 111 7.48 5.11 -15.67
CA ASP A 111 8.95 5.07 -15.79
C ASP A 111 9.51 4.11 -16.87
N ASN A 112 8.75 3.78 -17.90
CA ASN A 112 9.15 2.86 -18.99
C ASN A 112 9.49 1.45 -18.51
N LEU A 113 8.99 1.05 -17.36
CA LEU A 113 9.16 -0.29 -16.82
C LEU A 113 8.05 -1.22 -17.29
N ILE A 114 8.36 -2.48 -17.45
CA ILE A 114 7.40 -3.53 -17.74
C ILE A 114 7.09 -4.29 -16.45
N LYS A 115 5.82 -4.30 -16.08
CA LYS A 115 5.32 -5.05 -14.93
C LYS A 115 4.88 -6.44 -15.36
N THR A 116 5.45 -7.46 -14.73
CA THR A 116 4.99 -8.85 -14.78
C THR A 116 4.38 -9.21 -13.43
N GLY A 117 3.08 -9.52 -13.39
CA GLY A 117 2.38 -9.95 -12.18
C GLY A 117 2.39 -11.47 -12.06
N VAL A 118 2.66 -11.97 -10.85
CA VAL A 118 2.58 -13.41 -10.55
C VAL A 118 1.78 -13.62 -9.27
N HIS A 119 0.75 -14.44 -9.36
CA HIS A 119 -0.03 -14.90 -8.22
C HIS A 119 0.35 -16.33 -7.87
N MET A 120 0.53 -16.60 -6.58
CA MET A 120 0.84 -17.93 -6.07
C MET A 120 -0.14 -18.29 -4.95
N ASN A 121 -0.78 -19.47 -5.03
CA ASN A 121 -1.79 -19.93 -4.09
C ASN A 121 -1.39 -21.29 -3.51
N TRP A 122 -1.47 -21.45 -2.19
CA TRP A 122 -1.20 -22.70 -1.47
C TRP A 122 -2.48 -23.24 -0.82
N PRO A 123 -3.26 -24.08 -1.52
CA PRO A 123 -4.46 -24.69 -0.96
C PRO A 123 -4.10 -25.56 0.27
N GLY A 124 -4.88 -25.43 1.33
CA GLY A 124 -4.68 -26.18 2.57
C GLY A 124 -3.51 -25.71 3.45
N PHE A 125 -2.79 -24.65 3.05
CA PHE A 125 -1.83 -23.99 3.94
C PHE A 125 -2.52 -22.80 4.61
N VAL A 126 -3.25 -23.10 5.68
CA VAL A 126 -4.10 -22.14 6.38
C VAL A 126 -3.27 -21.25 7.29
N VAL A 127 -3.43 -19.94 7.13
CA VAL A 127 -2.75 -18.91 7.90
C VAL A 127 -3.76 -17.84 8.33
N ASP A 128 -3.42 -17.10 9.36
CA ASP A 128 -4.00 -15.77 9.64
C ASP A 128 -3.09 -14.67 9.10
N GLN A 129 -3.45 -13.43 9.34
CA GLN A 129 -2.70 -12.27 8.87
C GLN A 129 -1.26 -12.23 9.39
N GLU A 130 -1.04 -12.54 10.68
CA GLU A 130 0.29 -12.49 11.28
C GLU A 130 1.19 -13.56 10.69
N ASN A 131 0.70 -14.80 10.63
CA ASN A 131 1.45 -15.91 10.07
C ASN A 131 1.73 -15.72 8.57
N ALA A 132 0.79 -15.15 7.79
CA ALA A 132 1.02 -14.81 6.39
C ALA A 132 2.15 -13.80 6.21
N LEU A 133 2.20 -12.77 7.05
CA LEU A 133 3.28 -11.80 7.04
C LEU A 133 4.63 -12.44 7.43
N ASN A 134 4.64 -13.35 8.41
CA ASN A 134 5.84 -14.09 8.78
C ASN A 134 6.35 -14.96 7.63
N VAL A 135 5.45 -15.69 6.92
CA VAL A 135 5.81 -16.45 5.71
C VAL A 135 6.41 -15.53 4.65
N ARG A 136 5.78 -14.37 4.40
CA ARG A 136 6.28 -13.37 3.44
C ARG A 136 7.70 -12.92 3.79
N GLU A 137 8.00 -12.60 5.05
CA GLU A 137 9.34 -12.18 5.47
C GLU A 137 10.38 -13.28 5.27
N HIS A 138 10.05 -14.53 5.56
CA HIS A 138 10.92 -15.68 5.28
C HIS A 138 11.19 -15.84 3.78
N VAL A 139 10.18 -15.66 2.92
CA VAL A 139 10.34 -15.69 1.47
C VAL A 139 11.25 -14.55 1.00
N ILE A 140 11.02 -13.32 1.47
CA ILE A 140 11.84 -12.16 1.15
C ILE A 140 13.30 -12.36 1.54
N ALA A 141 13.57 -12.86 2.74
CA ALA A 141 14.94 -13.15 3.18
C ALA A 141 15.64 -14.17 2.27
N THR A 142 14.92 -15.21 1.86
CA THR A 142 15.44 -16.22 0.91
C THR A 142 15.73 -15.59 -0.46
N LEU A 143 14.80 -14.78 -0.98
CA LEU A 143 15.00 -14.10 -2.27
C LEU A 143 16.15 -13.10 -2.24
N LYS A 144 16.32 -12.35 -1.15
CA LYS A 144 17.47 -11.44 -0.96
C LYS A 144 18.81 -12.18 -0.97
N SER A 145 18.86 -13.40 -0.44
CA SER A 145 20.09 -14.19 -0.47
C SER A 145 20.46 -14.70 -1.87
N VAL A 146 19.45 -14.97 -2.71
CA VAL A 146 19.64 -15.50 -4.08
C VAL A 146 19.77 -14.39 -5.11
N PHE A 147 18.95 -13.34 -5.00
CA PHE A 147 18.84 -12.23 -5.95
C PHE A 147 19.12 -10.90 -5.24
N LYS A 148 20.40 -10.58 -5.05
CA LYS A 148 20.88 -9.47 -4.19
C LYS A 148 20.47 -8.08 -4.66
N SER A 149 20.22 -7.87 -5.97
CA SER A 149 20.02 -6.55 -6.57
C SER A 149 18.56 -6.07 -6.62
N LYS A 150 17.60 -6.79 -6.02
CA LYS A 150 16.16 -6.47 -6.13
C LYS A 150 15.55 -6.11 -4.80
N SER A 151 14.65 -5.11 -4.84
CA SER A 151 13.87 -4.65 -3.67
C SER A 151 12.65 -5.55 -3.40
N TRP A 152 12.89 -6.77 -2.90
CA TRP A 152 11.85 -7.78 -2.71
C TRP A 152 10.71 -7.34 -1.82
N ASN A 153 10.94 -6.42 -0.87
CA ASN A 153 9.88 -5.86 -0.03
C ASN A 153 8.83 -5.08 -0.83
N GLN A 154 9.23 -4.49 -1.97
CA GLN A 154 8.34 -3.75 -2.87
C GLN A 154 7.72 -4.66 -3.94
N ILE A 155 8.43 -5.72 -4.32
CA ILE A 155 8.00 -6.68 -5.34
C ILE A 155 6.91 -7.60 -4.81
N ILE A 156 7.03 -8.08 -3.56
CA ILE A 156 6.03 -8.92 -2.92
C ILE A 156 5.06 -8.02 -2.14
N ASP A 157 3.85 -7.82 -2.69
CA ASP A 157 2.87 -6.90 -2.13
C ASP A 157 2.38 -7.37 -0.76
N CYS A 158 2.57 -6.54 0.28
CA CYS A 158 2.04 -6.80 1.62
C CYS A 158 0.63 -6.23 1.81
N SER A 159 0.18 -5.32 0.96
CA SER A 159 -1.14 -4.67 1.09
C SER A 159 -2.30 -5.66 0.97
N VAL A 160 -2.07 -6.78 0.27
CA VAL A 160 -3.05 -7.85 0.11
C VAL A 160 -3.42 -8.53 1.43
N TYR A 161 -2.53 -8.55 2.42
CA TYR A 161 -2.82 -9.15 3.74
C TYR A 161 -3.55 -8.20 4.67
N GLY A 162 -3.51 -6.89 4.41
CA GLY A 162 -4.01 -5.86 5.29
C GLY A 162 -3.03 -5.51 6.41
N ASP A 163 -3.54 -4.81 7.41
CA ASP A 163 -2.76 -4.35 8.55
C ASP A 163 -3.64 -4.44 9.81
N SER A 164 -3.29 -5.33 10.73
CA SER A 164 -4.03 -5.54 11.97
C SER A 164 -4.01 -4.28 12.85
N LYS A 165 -2.90 -3.54 12.87
CA LYS A 165 -2.77 -2.28 13.61
C LYS A 165 -3.70 -1.20 13.05
N LYS A 166 -3.86 -1.16 11.74
CA LYS A 166 -4.77 -0.24 11.04
C LYS A 166 -6.17 -0.81 10.83
N ARG A 167 -6.43 -2.03 11.31
CA ARG A 167 -7.69 -2.77 11.11
C ARG A 167 -8.16 -2.82 9.65
N THR A 168 -7.22 -2.89 8.72
CA THR A 168 -7.53 -3.05 7.30
C THR A 168 -7.48 -4.52 6.89
N LYS A 169 -8.49 -4.96 6.14
CA LYS A 169 -8.56 -6.35 5.64
C LYS A 169 -7.61 -6.63 4.46
N GLY A 170 -7.01 -5.60 3.89
CA GLY A 170 -6.25 -5.70 2.64
C GLY A 170 -7.13 -5.63 1.40
N SER A 171 -6.48 -5.66 0.23
CA SER A 171 -7.15 -5.38 -1.05
C SER A 171 -7.97 -6.55 -1.61
N GLY A 172 -7.93 -7.72 -1.01
CA GLY A 172 -8.44 -8.95 -1.60
C GLY A 172 -7.50 -9.49 -2.69
N PHE A 173 -7.84 -10.62 -3.31
CA PHE A 173 -7.00 -11.31 -4.26
C PHE A 173 -7.77 -11.65 -5.54
N ARG A 174 -7.24 -11.23 -6.69
CA ARG A 174 -7.90 -11.44 -7.97
C ARG A 174 -7.79 -12.92 -8.38
N ILE A 175 -8.93 -13.56 -8.59
CA ILE A 175 -9.00 -14.97 -8.97
C ILE A 175 -8.53 -15.18 -10.41
N PRO A 176 -8.05 -16.38 -10.78
CA PRO A 176 -7.64 -16.70 -12.16
C PRO A 176 -8.73 -16.44 -13.17
N TRP A 177 -8.34 -16.07 -14.39
CA TRP A 177 -9.21 -15.71 -15.53
C TRP A 177 -10.11 -14.48 -15.31
N SER A 178 -9.97 -13.80 -14.14
CA SER A 178 -10.71 -12.58 -13.85
C SER A 178 -9.98 -11.35 -14.42
N TYR A 179 -10.69 -10.55 -15.18
CA TYR A 179 -10.23 -9.28 -15.72
C TYR A 179 -10.15 -8.21 -14.64
N LYS A 180 -9.47 -7.11 -14.92
CA LYS A 180 -9.39 -5.94 -14.03
C LYS A 180 -9.83 -4.69 -14.78
N LYS A 181 -10.60 -3.83 -14.13
CA LYS A 181 -10.86 -2.46 -14.57
C LYS A 181 -9.78 -1.54 -13.97
N GLY A 182 -8.99 -0.90 -14.82
CA GLY A 182 -7.94 0.03 -14.45
C GLY A 182 -8.08 1.38 -15.11
N LYS A 183 -7.43 2.40 -14.57
CA LYS A 183 -7.29 3.69 -15.26
C LYS A 183 -6.37 3.50 -16.47
N HIS A 184 -6.69 4.12 -17.58
CA HIS A 184 -5.81 4.16 -18.74
C HIS A 184 -4.72 5.22 -18.50
N LEU A 185 -3.45 4.80 -18.47
CA LEU A 185 -2.34 5.72 -18.15
C LEU A 185 -2.16 6.80 -19.23
N VAL A 186 -2.32 6.43 -20.50
CA VAL A 186 -2.12 7.33 -21.64
C VAL A 186 -3.10 8.50 -21.64
N CYS A 187 -4.37 8.28 -21.36
CA CYS A 187 -5.38 9.35 -21.32
C CYS A 187 -5.68 9.84 -19.89
N GLY A 188 -4.97 9.34 -18.87
CA GLY A 188 -5.17 9.74 -17.46
C GLY A 188 -6.58 9.45 -16.91
N GLY A 189 -7.39 8.68 -17.63
CA GLY A 189 -8.79 8.40 -17.30
C GLY A 189 -9.78 9.44 -17.82
N GLN A 190 -9.34 10.34 -18.70
CA GLN A 190 -10.21 11.33 -19.37
C GLN A 190 -11.09 10.74 -20.49
N GLY A 191 -10.81 9.49 -20.86
CA GLY A 191 -11.50 8.77 -21.94
C GLY A 191 -10.75 8.87 -23.27
N CYS A 192 -10.70 7.76 -24.00
CA CYS A 192 -10.20 7.67 -25.37
C CYS A 192 -10.86 6.45 -26.03
N SER A 193 -10.54 6.18 -27.30
CA SER A 193 -11.12 5.05 -28.05
C SER A 193 -10.88 3.66 -27.43
N GLU A 194 -9.90 3.53 -26.54
CA GLU A 194 -9.56 2.27 -25.84
C GLU A 194 -10.23 2.14 -24.47
N CYS A 195 -10.80 3.24 -23.95
CA CYS A 195 -11.47 3.28 -22.66
C CYS A 195 -12.95 2.94 -22.77
N ASP A 196 -13.53 2.47 -21.67
CA ASP A 196 -14.99 2.43 -21.50
C ASP A 196 -15.54 3.83 -21.15
N ASP A 197 -16.88 3.95 -21.05
CA ASP A 197 -17.58 5.20 -20.73
C ASP A 197 -17.15 5.87 -19.42
N ASN A 198 -16.43 5.15 -18.57
CA ASN A 198 -15.88 5.65 -17.29
C ASN A 198 -14.36 5.92 -17.35
N GLY A 199 -13.78 6.00 -18.54
CA GLY A 199 -12.35 6.24 -18.73
C GLY A 199 -11.45 5.11 -18.22
N LYS A 200 -11.96 3.87 -18.18
CA LYS A 200 -11.20 2.70 -17.70
C LYS A 200 -10.92 1.73 -18.84
N ILE A 201 -9.72 1.13 -18.77
CA ILE A 201 -9.36 0.00 -19.63
C ILE A 201 -9.61 -1.33 -18.92
N THR A 202 -9.75 -2.37 -19.73
CA THR A 202 -9.84 -3.76 -19.27
C THR A 202 -8.46 -4.41 -19.33
N GLU A 203 -7.84 -4.63 -18.18
CA GLU A 203 -6.59 -5.36 -18.07
C GLU A 203 -6.85 -6.88 -18.14
N LEU A 204 -5.93 -7.58 -18.81
CA LEU A 204 -6.01 -9.03 -18.99
C LEU A 204 -5.91 -9.78 -17.64
N PRO A 205 -6.47 -11.01 -17.58
CA PRO A 205 -6.48 -11.81 -16.38
C PRO A 205 -5.12 -12.43 -16.07
N TYR A 206 -4.96 -12.91 -14.83
CA TYR A 206 -3.98 -13.93 -14.49
C TYR A 206 -4.43 -15.28 -15.03
N VAL A 207 -3.52 -16.00 -15.65
CA VAL A 207 -3.79 -17.35 -16.15
C VAL A 207 -2.84 -18.35 -15.49
N PRO A 208 -3.31 -19.57 -15.18
CA PRO A 208 -2.46 -20.64 -14.64
C PRO A 208 -1.34 -21.00 -15.61
N VAL A 209 -0.12 -21.16 -15.11
CA VAL A 209 1.05 -21.53 -15.94
C VAL A 209 1.81 -22.70 -15.35
N PHE A 210 1.92 -22.82 -14.02
CA PHE A 210 2.62 -23.89 -13.34
C PHE A 210 1.82 -24.41 -12.13
N LYS A 211 2.02 -25.68 -11.83
CA LYS A 211 1.63 -26.32 -10.56
C LYS A 211 2.89 -26.89 -9.90
N TYR A 212 3.19 -26.40 -8.69
CA TYR A 212 4.17 -27.03 -7.85
C TYR A 212 3.49 -28.17 -7.10
N VAL A 213 3.99 -29.37 -7.28
CA VAL A 213 3.44 -30.59 -6.66
C VAL A 213 4.40 -31.02 -5.56
N TYR A 214 3.90 -31.05 -4.34
CA TYR A 214 4.65 -31.55 -3.20
C TYR A 214 4.82 -33.06 -3.29
N GLY A 215 6.05 -33.52 -3.11
CA GLY A 215 6.36 -34.92 -2.95
C GLY A 215 7.32 -35.14 -1.76
N PRO A 216 7.22 -36.30 -1.08
CA PRO A 216 8.05 -36.57 0.11
C PRO A 216 9.54 -36.66 -0.23
N VAL A 217 9.86 -37.11 -1.44
CA VAL A 217 11.24 -37.23 -1.93
C VAL A 217 11.61 -36.12 -2.88
N LEU A 218 10.74 -35.83 -3.85
CA LEU A 218 10.99 -34.83 -4.89
C LEU A 218 9.74 -33.98 -5.13
N CYS A 219 9.93 -32.66 -5.14
CA CYS A 219 8.88 -31.73 -5.54
C CYS A 219 9.04 -31.36 -7.02
N LEU A 220 7.94 -31.32 -7.75
CA LEU A 220 7.93 -31.04 -9.18
C LEU A 220 7.26 -29.69 -9.46
N MET A 221 7.80 -28.96 -10.42
CA MET A 221 7.19 -27.74 -10.96
C MET A 221 6.76 -28.04 -12.40
N ASN A 222 5.49 -28.40 -12.54
CA ASN A 222 4.93 -28.83 -13.82
C ASN A 222 4.25 -27.68 -14.54
N PRO A 223 4.53 -27.48 -15.84
CA PRO A 223 3.69 -26.61 -16.66
C PRO A 223 2.27 -27.18 -16.77
N ILE A 224 1.27 -26.30 -16.74
CA ILE A 224 -0.14 -26.69 -16.85
C ILE A 224 -0.86 -25.89 -17.93
N SER A 225 -2.01 -26.40 -18.34
CA SER A 225 -2.85 -25.73 -19.34
C SER A 225 -3.44 -24.44 -18.80
N HIS A 226 -3.47 -23.38 -19.64
CA HIS A 226 -4.15 -22.11 -19.36
C HIS A 226 -5.69 -22.23 -19.41
N LYS A 227 -6.21 -23.36 -19.91
CA LYS A 227 -7.66 -23.56 -20.07
C LYS A 227 -8.36 -23.61 -18.73
N PRO A 228 -9.56 -23.02 -18.60
CA PRO A 228 -10.34 -23.06 -17.38
C PRO A 228 -10.71 -24.47 -16.96
N SER A 229 -10.41 -24.81 -15.71
CA SER A 229 -10.70 -26.10 -15.09
C SER A 229 -11.15 -25.89 -13.65
N ILE A 230 -12.16 -26.64 -13.21
CA ILE A 230 -12.69 -26.57 -11.85
C ILE A 230 -11.62 -26.96 -10.83
N GLU A 231 -10.83 -28.01 -11.12
CA GLU A 231 -9.74 -28.46 -10.24
C GLU A 231 -8.73 -27.32 -10.01
N ILE A 232 -8.25 -26.71 -11.09
CA ILE A 232 -7.28 -25.60 -11.02
C ILE A 232 -7.89 -24.39 -10.33
N PHE A 233 -9.17 -24.08 -10.59
CA PHE A 233 -9.84 -22.98 -9.94
C PHE A 233 -9.95 -23.17 -8.42
N LYS A 234 -10.34 -24.38 -7.97
CA LYS A 234 -10.40 -24.73 -6.54
C LYS A 234 -9.06 -24.53 -5.83
N MET A 235 -7.94 -24.78 -6.51
CA MET A 235 -6.60 -24.51 -5.93
C MET A 235 -6.32 -23.04 -5.70
N SER A 236 -7.03 -22.12 -6.37
CA SER A 236 -6.82 -20.67 -6.25
C SER A 236 -7.67 -20.01 -5.16
N ILE A 237 -8.61 -20.73 -4.56
CA ILE A 237 -9.52 -20.20 -3.54
C ILE A 237 -8.75 -19.91 -2.27
N ILE A 238 -8.82 -18.66 -1.81
CA ILE A 238 -8.14 -18.26 -0.57
C ILE A 238 -9.04 -18.38 0.66
N ARG A 239 -10.35 -18.27 0.51
CA ARG A 239 -11.30 -18.40 1.62
C ARG A 239 -11.34 -19.83 2.16
N THR A 240 -11.46 -19.96 3.48
CA THR A 240 -11.64 -21.27 4.13
C THR A 240 -12.43 -21.12 5.42
N GLU A 241 -13.11 -22.20 5.84
CA GLU A 241 -13.69 -22.36 7.17
C GLU A 241 -12.73 -23.09 8.12
N ASP A 242 -11.61 -23.59 7.61
CA ASP A 242 -10.60 -24.23 8.45
C ASP A 242 -9.94 -23.18 9.35
N THR A 243 -9.97 -23.42 10.65
CA THR A 243 -9.39 -22.60 11.69
C THR A 243 -8.05 -23.12 12.21
N ASN A 244 -7.56 -24.25 11.65
CA ASN A 244 -6.27 -24.84 12.02
C ASN A 244 -5.11 -24.04 11.43
N VAL A 245 -4.83 -22.88 12.02
CA VAL A 245 -3.78 -21.98 11.56
C VAL A 245 -2.40 -22.56 11.75
N LYS A 246 -1.59 -22.55 10.68
CA LYS A 246 -0.19 -22.92 10.75
C LYS A 246 0.61 -21.78 11.38
N THR A 247 1.15 -22.03 12.57
CA THR A 247 2.03 -21.07 13.25
C THR A 247 3.39 -21.02 12.58
N VAL A 248 3.79 -19.84 12.13
CA VAL A 248 5.09 -19.55 11.53
C VAL A 248 5.84 -18.54 12.40
N ARG A 249 7.00 -18.94 12.93
CA ARG A 249 7.80 -18.06 13.77
C ARG A 249 8.34 -16.87 12.98
N PRO A 250 8.39 -15.66 13.58
CA PRO A 250 9.05 -14.52 12.97
C PRO A 250 10.53 -14.83 12.65
N LEU A 251 11.06 -14.20 11.61
CA LEU A 251 12.43 -14.43 11.14
C LEU A 251 13.49 -14.13 12.22
N ASP A 252 13.27 -13.09 13.05
CA ASP A 252 14.22 -12.62 14.05
C ASP A 252 14.07 -13.31 15.42
N GLY A 253 13.19 -14.32 15.54
CA GLY A 253 12.86 -14.95 16.84
C GLY A 253 12.15 -14.00 17.81
N LYS A 254 12.08 -12.73 17.53
CA LYS A 254 11.28 -11.74 18.26
C LYS A 254 9.82 -11.94 17.82
N LYS A 255 8.94 -12.30 18.78
CA LYS A 255 7.52 -11.97 18.58
C LYS A 255 7.50 -10.53 18.12
N ARG A 256 6.91 -10.25 16.95
CA ARG A 256 6.54 -8.86 16.64
C ARG A 256 5.86 -8.40 17.91
N GLU A 257 6.46 -7.42 18.59
CA GLU A 257 5.74 -6.80 19.67
C GLU A 257 4.38 -6.51 19.07
N GLU A 258 3.39 -7.25 19.52
CA GLU A 258 2.02 -6.82 19.39
C GLU A 258 2.11 -5.40 19.92
N GLY A 259 2.22 -4.44 19.01
CA GLY A 259 1.94 -3.08 19.37
C GLY A 259 0.51 -3.17 19.80
N SER A 260 0.34 -3.55 21.06
CA SER A 260 -0.93 -3.64 21.72
C SER A 260 -1.48 -2.23 21.79
N PHE A 261 -2.01 -1.77 20.68
CA PHE A 261 -3.21 -0.99 20.77
C PHE A 261 -4.27 -2.01 21.16
N THR A 262 -4.20 -2.45 22.41
CA THR A 262 -5.29 -3.13 23.05
C THR A 262 -6.53 -2.29 22.78
N GLN A 263 -7.63 -2.95 22.43
CA GLN A 263 -8.98 -2.39 22.37
C GLN A 263 -9.30 -1.52 23.61
N ALA A 264 -8.52 -1.64 24.69
CA ALA A 264 -8.56 -0.85 25.91
C ALA A 264 -8.03 0.59 25.79
N GLN A 265 -7.33 0.97 24.72
CA GLN A 265 -6.81 2.33 24.52
C GLN A 265 -7.56 3.17 23.50
N MET A 266 -8.44 2.60 22.69
CA MET A 266 -9.43 3.32 21.92
C MET A 266 -10.71 3.42 22.76
N LYS A 267 -10.72 4.32 23.72
CA LYS A 267 -11.91 4.65 24.48
C LYS A 267 -12.78 5.55 23.60
N ASP A 268 -14.00 5.10 23.47
CA ASP A 268 -15.22 5.79 23.12
C ASP A 268 -15.24 6.54 21.77
N GLU A 269 -16.09 6.07 20.87
CA GLU A 269 -16.56 6.82 19.71
C GLU A 269 -17.30 8.05 20.24
N LEU A 270 -16.97 9.25 19.78
CA LEU A 270 -17.66 10.47 20.18
C LEU A 270 -19.11 10.40 19.70
N THR A 271 -20.03 10.22 20.63
CA THR A 271 -21.47 10.07 20.35
C THR A 271 -22.21 11.39 20.19
N ASN A 272 -21.57 12.52 20.51
CA ASN A 272 -22.16 13.86 20.33
C ASN A 272 -22.30 14.20 18.84
N SER A 273 -23.46 13.86 18.27
CA SER A 273 -23.77 14.07 16.85
C SER A 273 -23.68 15.55 16.44
N GLU A 274 -23.97 16.49 17.33
CA GLU A 274 -23.90 17.93 17.07
C GLU A 274 -22.45 18.41 16.93
N ALA A 275 -21.55 18.00 17.82
CA ALA A 275 -20.13 18.33 17.73
C ALA A 275 -19.50 17.74 16.46
N VAL A 276 -19.87 16.51 16.10
CA VAL A 276 -19.40 15.85 14.86
C VAL A 276 -19.88 16.60 13.62
N ALA A 277 -21.16 17.01 13.57
CA ALA A 277 -21.71 17.75 12.43
C ALA A 277 -21.05 19.13 12.24
N HIS A 278 -20.77 19.83 13.36
CA HIS A 278 -20.04 21.10 13.29
C HIS A 278 -18.60 20.92 12.87
N LEU A 279 -17.93 19.86 13.32
CA LEU A 279 -16.56 19.52 12.92
C LEU A 279 -16.49 19.15 11.43
N GLU A 280 -17.45 18.38 10.91
CA GLU A 280 -17.57 18.09 9.48
C GLU A 280 -17.76 19.37 8.67
N THR A 281 -18.65 20.24 9.13
CA THR A 281 -18.91 21.53 8.48
C THR A 281 -17.64 22.39 8.46
N PHE A 282 -16.88 22.41 9.55
CA PHE A 282 -15.62 23.13 9.62
C PHE A 282 -14.60 22.58 8.62
N ILE A 283 -14.40 21.27 8.60
CA ILE A 283 -13.48 20.59 7.67
C ILE A 283 -13.81 20.95 6.21
N ARG A 284 -15.09 20.86 5.84
CA ARG A 284 -15.55 21.11 4.47
C ARG A 284 -15.41 22.55 4.03
N LYS A 285 -15.62 23.51 4.94
CA LYS A 285 -15.66 24.94 4.61
C LYS A 285 -14.28 25.62 4.70
N ASN A 286 -13.38 25.11 5.54
CA ASN A 286 -12.17 25.85 5.90
C ASN A 286 -10.87 25.13 5.51
N LEU A 287 -10.94 23.85 5.11
CA LEU A 287 -9.75 23.10 4.72
C LEU A 287 -9.76 22.84 3.22
N GLU A 288 -8.67 23.23 2.55
CA GLU A 288 -8.51 23.10 1.10
C GLU A 288 -8.71 21.67 0.62
N GLY A 289 -9.50 21.48 -0.43
CA GLY A 289 -9.76 20.18 -1.07
C GLY A 289 -10.60 19.22 -0.23
N GLN A 290 -11.28 19.71 0.81
CA GLN A 290 -12.12 18.91 1.71
C GLN A 290 -13.63 19.16 1.53
N GLU A 291 -14.04 19.82 0.46
CA GLU A 291 -15.42 20.27 0.23
C GLU A 291 -16.44 19.12 0.28
N ASP A 292 -16.03 17.91 -0.16
CA ASP A 292 -16.85 16.70 -0.17
C ASP A 292 -16.54 15.73 0.99
N ALA A 293 -15.71 16.14 1.95
CA ALA A 293 -15.34 15.30 3.07
C ALA A 293 -16.56 14.98 3.95
N ARG A 294 -16.71 13.69 4.31
CA ARG A 294 -17.67 13.23 5.32
C ARG A 294 -16.91 12.58 6.45
N ILE A 295 -17.31 12.88 7.68
CA ILE A 295 -16.75 12.19 8.85
C ILE A 295 -17.39 10.81 8.92
N THR A 296 -16.56 9.78 8.98
CA THR A 296 -17.00 8.39 9.12
C THR A 296 -17.00 7.95 10.58
N LYS A 297 -15.99 8.41 11.35
CA LYS A 297 -15.85 8.11 12.77
C LYS A 297 -14.99 9.16 13.46
N VAL A 298 -15.29 9.44 14.73
CA VAL A 298 -14.46 10.25 15.62
C VAL A 298 -14.12 9.42 16.86
N PHE A 299 -12.85 9.17 17.06
CA PHE A 299 -12.35 8.44 18.23
C PHE A 299 -11.74 9.40 19.23
N THR A 300 -12.12 9.26 20.49
CA THR A 300 -11.50 9.95 21.62
C THR A 300 -10.27 9.16 22.08
N HIS A 301 -9.15 9.82 22.18
CA HIS A 301 -7.94 9.25 22.77
C HIS A 301 -7.33 10.25 23.76
N LYS A 302 -7.47 9.96 25.04
CA LYS A 302 -7.10 10.89 26.12
C LYS A 302 -7.82 12.24 25.95
N ASP A 303 -7.06 13.29 25.62
CA ASP A 303 -7.49 14.67 25.49
C ASP A 303 -7.51 15.18 24.02
N HIS A 304 -7.53 14.27 23.05
CA HIS A 304 -7.55 14.58 21.62
C HIS A 304 -8.48 13.67 20.83
N PHE A 305 -8.84 14.08 19.60
CA PHE A 305 -9.73 13.33 18.73
C PHE A 305 -9.01 12.91 17.43
N LEU A 306 -9.31 11.69 17.01
CA LEU A 306 -8.90 11.14 15.72
C LEU A 306 -10.12 11.07 14.81
N VAL A 307 -10.15 11.89 13.77
CA VAL A 307 -11.32 12.09 12.91
C VAL A 307 -11.08 11.40 11.57
N SER A 308 -11.74 10.26 11.34
CA SER A 308 -11.70 9.54 10.07
C SER A 308 -12.68 10.14 9.08
N THR A 309 -12.27 10.27 7.81
CA THR A 309 -13.09 10.87 6.77
C THR A 309 -13.15 10.03 5.49
N THR A 310 -14.10 10.36 4.61
CA THR A 310 -14.17 9.83 3.24
C THR A 310 -13.23 10.52 2.29
N SER A 311 -12.63 11.65 2.68
CA SER A 311 -11.77 12.44 1.81
C SER A 311 -10.49 11.70 1.45
N ARG A 312 -10.05 11.92 0.21
CA ARG A 312 -8.78 11.41 -0.33
C ARG A 312 -7.80 12.53 -0.67
N TYR A 313 -8.23 13.78 -0.60
CA TYR A 313 -7.36 14.91 -0.88
C TYR A 313 -6.31 15.07 0.20
N CYS A 314 -5.05 15.03 -0.20
CA CYS A 314 -3.92 15.12 0.70
C CYS A 314 -3.10 16.38 0.41
N GLU A 315 -2.98 17.25 1.38
CA GLU A 315 -2.19 18.50 1.31
C GLU A 315 -0.73 18.21 0.92
N ASN A 316 -0.17 17.08 1.36
CA ASN A 316 1.21 16.71 1.05
C ASN A 316 1.43 16.45 -0.45
N VAL A 317 0.43 15.92 -1.12
CA VAL A 317 0.48 15.60 -2.56
C VAL A 317 -0.16 16.70 -3.40
N GLY A 318 -1.00 17.54 -2.80
CA GLY A 318 -1.77 18.59 -3.49
C GLY A 318 -2.87 18.04 -4.41
N ARG A 319 -3.29 16.80 -4.20
CA ARG A 319 -4.35 16.11 -4.96
C ARG A 319 -4.91 14.92 -4.19
N SER A 320 -5.96 14.31 -4.71
CA SER A 320 -6.54 13.10 -4.13
C SER A 320 -5.65 11.87 -4.37
N HIS A 321 -5.53 11.02 -3.35
CA HIS A 321 -4.99 9.66 -3.50
C HIS A 321 -5.97 8.76 -4.25
N ASN A 322 -5.44 7.75 -4.94
CA ASN A 322 -6.28 6.79 -5.67
C ASN A 322 -7.13 5.91 -4.73
N SER A 323 -6.55 5.46 -3.62
CA SER A 323 -7.18 4.51 -2.69
C SER A 323 -7.10 4.90 -1.22
N ASN A 324 -6.16 5.74 -0.82
CA ASN A 324 -5.97 6.10 0.58
C ASN A 324 -6.81 7.32 0.96
N HIS A 325 -7.45 7.23 2.12
CA HIS A 325 -8.15 8.37 2.73
C HIS A 325 -7.18 9.19 3.59
N VAL A 326 -7.60 10.42 3.89
CA VAL A 326 -6.98 11.26 4.91
C VAL A 326 -7.80 11.24 6.19
N TRP A 327 -7.18 11.60 7.29
CA TRP A 327 -7.82 11.76 8.58
C TRP A 327 -7.28 13.00 9.27
N PHE A 328 -7.98 13.47 10.29
CA PHE A 328 -7.58 14.66 11.02
C PHE A 328 -7.30 14.34 12.48
N HIS A 329 -6.31 15.01 13.02
CA HIS A 329 -5.97 14.99 14.44
C HIS A 329 -6.36 16.32 15.06
N VAL A 330 -7.23 16.28 16.05
CA VAL A 330 -7.68 17.45 16.80
C VAL A 330 -7.08 17.40 18.20
N ILE A 331 -6.38 18.46 18.59
CA ILE A 331 -5.78 18.62 19.92
C ILE A 331 -6.06 20.04 20.38
N GLY A 332 -6.86 20.19 21.45
CA GLY A 332 -7.30 21.50 21.92
C GLY A 332 -8.05 22.27 20.82
N ASP A 333 -7.55 23.46 20.49
CA ASP A 333 -8.11 24.33 19.44
C ASP A 333 -7.49 24.12 18.05
N VAL A 334 -6.69 23.06 17.84
CA VAL A 334 -5.95 22.83 16.60
C VAL A 334 -6.38 21.55 15.91
N ILE A 335 -6.65 21.63 14.60
CA ILE A 335 -6.88 20.51 13.70
C ILE A 335 -5.76 20.42 12.67
N ILE A 336 -5.28 19.18 12.41
CA ILE A 336 -4.15 18.90 11.52
C ILE A 336 -4.51 17.73 10.61
N GLN A 337 -4.33 17.86 9.31
CA GLN A 337 -4.47 16.74 8.39
C GLN A 337 -3.35 15.70 8.57
N LYS A 338 -3.74 14.45 8.48
CA LYS A 338 -2.87 13.28 8.45
C LYS A 338 -3.29 12.39 7.28
N CYS A 339 -2.42 11.48 6.87
CA CYS A 339 -2.66 10.62 5.72
C CYS A 339 -2.41 9.15 6.05
N PHE A 340 -3.26 8.27 5.51
CA PHE A 340 -3.08 6.81 5.61
C PHE A 340 -2.16 6.21 4.55
N CYS A 341 -1.64 7.01 3.62
CA CYS A 341 -0.75 6.54 2.57
C CYS A 341 0.61 6.12 3.15
N THR A 342 0.98 4.88 2.94
CA THR A 342 2.24 4.27 3.40
C THR A 342 3.28 4.12 2.28
N CYS A 343 3.03 4.71 1.10
CA CYS A 343 3.99 4.64 0.00
C CYS A 343 5.33 5.27 0.40
N GLU A 344 6.40 4.56 0.16
CA GLU A 344 7.78 5.00 0.41
C GLU A 344 8.32 5.83 -0.77
N THR A 345 7.64 6.93 -1.14
CA THR A 345 8.10 7.87 -2.16
C THR A 345 7.93 9.29 -1.68
N VAL A 346 8.83 10.16 -2.08
CA VAL A 346 8.76 11.60 -1.84
C VAL A 346 8.49 12.38 -3.13
N ILE A 347 8.50 11.70 -4.28
CA ILE A 347 8.27 12.34 -5.58
C ILE A 347 6.86 12.95 -5.62
N GLY A 348 6.76 14.22 -5.99
CA GLY A 348 5.49 14.96 -6.03
C GLY A 348 4.88 15.24 -4.67
N ARG A 349 5.65 15.22 -3.58
CA ARG A 349 5.20 15.51 -2.22
C ARG A 349 5.90 16.72 -1.63
N LYS A 350 5.13 17.58 -0.96
CA LYS A 350 5.63 18.85 -0.39
C LYS A 350 6.51 18.63 0.85
N ASN A 351 6.23 17.60 1.66
CA ASN A 351 6.80 17.42 2.99
C ASN A 351 7.20 15.96 3.30
N GLY A 352 7.88 15.29 2.38
CA GLY A 352 8.35 13.91 2.60
C GLY A 352 7.23 12.86 2.56
N PHE A 353 7.40 11.76 3.28
CA PHE A 353 6.45 10.65 3.25
C PHE A 353 5.09 11.02 3.82
N CYS A 354 4.01 10.55 3.17
CA CYS A 354 2.65 10.80 3.68
C CYS A 354 2.40 10.16 5.05
N ALA A 355 3.07 9.07 5.39
CA ALA A 355 2.95 8.41 6.68
C ALA A 355 3.39 9.34 7.84
N ASP A 356 4.42 10.18 7.60
CA ASP A 356 4.97 11.12 8.57
C ASP A 356 4.37 12.52 8.43
N PHE A 357 3.56 12.74 7.38
CA PHE A 357 3.02 14.04 7.07
C PHE A 357 2.14 14.60 8.19
N ARG A 358 2.33 15.88 8.43
CA ARG A 358 1.46 16.73 9.26
C ARG A 358 1.07 17.93 8.42
N GLY A 359 -0.21 18.07 8.11
CA GLY A 359 -0.77 19.20 7.41
C GLY A 359 -0.62 20.52 8.18
N GLU A 360 -1.11 21.58 7.58
CA GLU A 360 -1.17 22.87 8.23
C GLU A 360 -2.01 22.82 9.51
N GLN A 361 -1.61 23.64 10.48
CA GLN A 361 -2.32 23.76 11.74
C GLN A 361 -3.44 24.79 11.57
N ASN A 362 -4.67 24.34 11.51
CA ASN A 362 -5.84 25.19 11.44
C ASN A 362 -6.47 25.33 12.83
N ARG A 363 -6.91 26.55 13.18
CA ARG A 363 -7.58 26.78 14.46
C ARG A 363 -9.07 26.52 14.36
N LEU A 364 -9.59 25.77 15.30
CA LEU A 364 -11.02 25.57 15.48
C LEU A 364 -11.65 26.78 16.18
N PRO A 365 -12.87 27.18 15.79
CA PRO A 365 -13.63 28.20 16.52
C PRO A 365 -13.87 27.82 17.98
N ALA A 366 -13.84 28.78 18.89
CA ALA A 366 -14.06 28.53 20.32
C ALA A 366 -15.41 27.82 20.60
N SER A 367 -16.46 28.15 19.83
CA SER A 367 -17.77 27.51 19.91
C SER A 367 -17.74 26.02 19.53
N LEU A 368 -16.85 25.58 18.64
CA LEU A 368 -16.66 24.17 18.31
C LEU A 368 -15.80 23.49 19.35
N VAL A 369 -14.75 24.16 19.84
CA VAL A 369 -13.88 23.63 20.91
C VAL A 369 -14.68 23.32 22.17
N SER A 370 -15.57 24.22 22.60
CA SER A 370 -16.44 23.99 23.78
C SER A 370 -17.41 22.82 23.61
N LYS A 371 -17.83 22.51 22.38
CA LYS A 371 -18.67 21.32 22.09
C LYS A 371 -17.86 20.02 22.09
N LEU A 372 -16.58 20.07 21.70
CA LEU A 372 -15.68 18.91 21.72
C LEU A 372 -15.18 18.59 23.13
N TYR A 373 -15.03 19.62 23.99
CA TYR A 373 -14.56 19.50 25.37
C TYR A 373 -15.58 20.10 26.36
N PRO A 374 -16.78 19.51 26.51
CA PRO A 374 -17.86 20.12 27.33
C PRO A 374 -17.51 20.20 28.82
N ASP A 375 -16.75 19.21 29.32
CA ASP A 375 -16.50 19.04 30.78
C ASP A 375 -15.07 19.41 31.22
N ALA A 376 -14.23 19.89 30.30
CA ALA A 376 -12.82 20.19 30.58
C ALA A 376 -12.34 21.43 29.83
N ALA A 377 -11.41 22.18 30.42
CA ALA A 377 -10.66 23.15 29.67
C ALA A 377 -9.85 22.41 28.58
N PRO A 378 -9.93 22.84 27.29
CA PRO A 378 -9.22 22.18 26.22
C PRO A 378 -7.72 22.16 26.53
N PRO A 379 -7.03 21.05 26.28
CA PRO A 379 -5.60 20.95 26.59
C PRO A 379 -4.85 22.05 25.86
N LYS A 380 -4.18 22.91 26.61
CA LYS A 380 -3.27 23.90 26.04
C LYS A 380 -2.13 23.11 25.37
N ARG A 381 -2.06 23.16 24.04
CA ARG A 381 -0.91 22.68 23.34
C ARG A 381 0.29 23.55 23.75
N THR A 382 1.12 23.08 24.64
CA THR A 382 2.48 23.58 24.76
C THR A 382 3.13 23.24 23.43
N ILE A 383 3.24 24.22 22.55
CA ILE A 383 4.14 24.17 21.41
C ILE A 383 5.51 24.12 22.05
N THR A 384 5.93 22.92 22.40
CA THR A 384 7.35 22.69 22.67
C THR A 384 7.95 22.80 21.27
N PRO A 385 8.70 23.86 20.97
CA PRO A 385 9.50 23.87 19.76
C PRO A 385 10.36 22.60 19.87
N PRO A 386 10.52 21.82 18.79
CA PRO A 386 11.42 20.69 18.81
C PRO A 386 12.74 21.24 19.36
N ASN A 387 13.29 20.55 20.34
CA ASN A 387 14.54 20.93 20.99
C ASN A 387 15.58 21.04 19.87
N LYS A 388 15.84 22.29 19.42
CA LYS A 388 16.73 22.58 18.31
C LYS A 388 18.15 22.51 18.83
N GLN A 389 18.63 21.30 19.13
CA GLN A 389 20.06 21.08 19.14
C GLN A 389 20.56 21.42 17.73
N LYS A 390 21.39 22.46 17.64
CA LYS A 390 22.11 22.78 16.40
C LYS A 390 22.94 21.55 16.05
N MET A 391 22.48 20.81 15.07
CA MET A 391 23.24 19.72 14.50
C MET A 391 24.46 20.30 13.78
N SER A 392 25.63 19.75 14.00
CA SER A 392 26.83 20.14 13.27
C SER A 392 26.69 19.74 11.78
N ILE A 393 27.48 20.36 10.92
CA ILE A 393 27.50 19.99 9.49
C ILE A 393 27.93 18.53 9.34
N ASP A 394 28.89 18.09 10.14
CA ASP A 394 29.42 16.73 10.10
C ASP A 394 28.37 15.69 10.53
N ASP A 395 27.53 16.03 11.50
CA ASP A 395 26.39 15.17 11.89
C ASP A 395 25.27 15.15 10.84
N ALA A 396 25.17 16.21 10.00
CA ALA A 396 24.17 16.29 8.94
C ALA A 396 24.54 15.45 7.71
N ILE A 397 25.83 15.23 7.44
CA ILE A 397 26.31 14.47 6.27
C ILE A 397 25.71 13.05 6.20
N PRO A 398 25.77 12.21 7.24
CA PRO A 398 25.19 10.86 7.19
C PRO A 398 23.68 10.88 6.93
N ILE A 399 22.95 11.83 7.50
CA ILE A 399 21.49 11.95 7.33
C ILE A 399 21.15 12.38 5.90
N LEU A 400 21.93 13.29 5.33
CA LEU A 400 21.76 13.74 3.94
C LEU A 400 22.13 12.64 2.96
N ASN A 401 23.19 11.88 3.22
CA ASN A 401 23.58 10.75 2.41
C ASN A 401 22.50 9.66 2.40
N GLU A 402 21.98 9.29 3.58
CA GLU A 402 20.86 8.35 3.65
C GLU A 402 19.66 8.85 2.85
N PHE A 403 19.34 10.14 2.94
CA PHE A 403 18.23 10.74 2.21
C PHE A 403 18.47 10.74 0.69
N ILE A 404 19.65 11.16 0.24
CA ILE A 404 20.01 11.23 -1.19
C ILE A 404 20.04 9.84 -1.80
N ASN A 405 20.73 8.90 -1.18
CA ASN A 405 20.85 7.51 -1.68
C ASN A 405 19.50 6.79 -1.70
N LYS A 406 18.62 7.08 -0.72
CA LYS A 406 17.31 6.44 -0.63
C LYS A 406 16.29 7.00 -1.63
N ASN A 407 16.35 8.31 -1.94
CA ASN A 407 15.25 9.00 -2.61
C ASN A 407 15.62 9.63 -3.95
N ILE A 408 16.90 9.80 -4.26
CA ILE A 408 17.34 10.58 -5.42
C ILE A 408 18.31 9.78 -6.28
N GLN A 409 19.51 9.48 -5.79
CA GLN A 409 20.58 8.84 -6.55
C GLN A 409 21.59 8.15 -5.61
N ALA A 410 22.19 7.05 -6.09
CA ALA A 410 23.23 6.32 -5.35
C ALA A 410 24.58 7.06 -5.42
N MET A 411 24.74 8.08 -4.60
CA MET A 411 26.00 8.82 -4.41
C MET A 411 26.10 9.31 -2.96
N ASP A 412 27.31 9.48 -2.46
CA ASP A 412 27.57 9.98 -1.12
C ASP A 412 28.13 11.41 -1.13
N ILE A 413 27.69 12.22 -0.19
CA ILE A 413 28.25 13.53 0.10
C ILE A 413 29.56 13.30 0.88
N THR A 414 30.65 13.83 0.37
CA THR A 414 31.96 13.73 1.00
C THR A 414 32.29 14.95 1.86
N SER A 415 31.79 16.13 1.50
CA SER A 415 31.93 17.34 2.31
C SER A 415 30.82 18.35 2.00
N ILE A 416 30.53 19.24 2.95
CA ILE A 416 29.60 20.36 2.78
C ILE A 416 30.30 21.66 3.12
N SER A 417 30.20 22.64 2.24
CA SER A 417 30.74 24.00 2.45
C SER A 417 29.67 25.07 2.33
N LYS A 418 29.73 26.10 3.17
CA LYS A 418 28.80 27.24 3.14
C LYS A 418 29.27 28.29 2.15
N LYS A 419 28.44 28.67 1.19
CA LYS A 419 28.68 29.79 0.25
C LYS A 419 27.93 31.07 0.65
N LYS A 420 28.34 32.21 0.09
CA LYS A 420 27.65 33.51 0.29
C LYS A 420 26.16 33.40 -0.13
N GLY A 421 25.26 33.99 0.63
CA GLY A 421 23.83 34.01 0.33
C GLY A 421 23.01 32.87 0.97
N GLY A 422 23.57 32.15 1.94
CA GLY A 422 22.84 31.10 2.68
C GLY A 422 22.64 29.81 1.90
N LYS A 423 23.44 29.60 0.84
CA LYS A 423 23.51 28.34 0.10
C LYS A 423 24.63 27.47 0.65
N TYR A 424 24.46 26.16 0.54
CA TYR A 424 25.50 25.18 0.81
C TYR A 424 25.81 24.43 -0.47
N THR A 425 27.07 24.12 -0.67
CA THR A 425 27.49 23.19 -1.73
C THR A 425 28.12 21.97 -1.12
N ALA A 426 27.83 20.82 -1.68
CA ALA A 426 28.39 19.56 -1.23
C ALA A 426 29.18 18.95 -2.39
N THR A 427 30.38 18.46 -2.08
CA THR A 427 31.10 17.54 -2.98
C THR A 427 30.58 16.14 -2.77
N THR A 428 30.58 15.35 -3.83
CA THR A 428 30.06 13.99 -3.80
C THR A 428 31.13 12.99 -4.24
N THR A 429 30.82 11.70 -4.13
CA THR A 429 31.67 10.64 -4.67
C THR A 429 31.71 10.63 -6.20
N ASP A 430 30.77 11.32 -6.86
CA ASP A 430 30.84 11.60 -8.30
C ASP A 430 31.59 12.94 -8.52
N PRO A 431 32.83 12.93 -9.03
CA PRO A 431 33.65 14.15 -9.18
C PRO A 431 33.08 15.15 -10.19
N GLU A 432 32.12 14.75 -11.03
CA GLU A 432 31.47 15.63 -12.00
C GLU A 432 30.18 16.26 -11.46
N CYS A 433 29.74 15.85 -10.27
CA CYS A 433 28.50 16.31 -9.66
C CYS A 433 28.75 17.16 -8.41
N GLU A 434 28.32 18.39 -8.43
CA GLU A 434 28.21 19.27 -7.25
C GLU A 434 26.74 19.32 -6.81
N VAL A 435 26.47 19.14 -5.51
CA VAL A 435 25.11 19.26 -4.96
C VAL A 435 24.97 20.63 -4.33
N VAL A 436 24.01 21.42 -4.83
CA VAL A 436 23.66 22.71 -4.26
C VAL A 436 22.42 22.57 -3.39
N ILE A 437 22.52 22.97 -2.13
CA ILE A 437 21.45 22.86 -1.16
C ILE A 437 21.03 24.28 -0.73
N ASP A 438 19.78 24.61 -0.87
CA ASP A 438 19.21 25.86 -0.39
C ASP A 438 17.84 25.66 0.27
N LYS A 439 17.17 26.79 0.61
CA LYS A 439 15.84 26.74 1.25
C LYS A 439 14.74 26.12 0.38
N THR A 440 14.97 26.00 -0.94
CA THR A 440 13.97 25.54 -1.90
C THR A 440 14.15 24.09 -2.32
N GLY A 441 15.36 23.54 -2.22
CA GLY A 441 15.59 22.18 -2.63
C GLY A 441 17.06 21.76 -2.69
N ILE A 442 17.30 20.58 -3.24
CA ILE A 442 18.59 20.02 -3.56
C ILE A 442 18.71 20.01 -5.08
N ASP A 443 19.71 20.68 -5.61
CA ASP A 443 19.99 20.72 -7.04
C ASP A 443 21.32 19.97 -7.32
N PHE A 444 21.31 19.07 -8.31
CA PHE A 444 22.50 18.39 -8.81
C PHE A 444 23.03 19.17 -10.01
N VAL A 445 24.29 19.62 -9.95
CA VAL A 445 24.95 20.40 -11.01
C VAL A 445 26.10 19.59 -11.55
N TYR A 446 26.00 19.15 -12.81
CA TYR A 446 27.07 18.46 -13.51
C TYR A 446 27.89 19.42 -14.36
N SER A 447 29.22 19.39 -14.25
CA SER A 447 30.12 20.35 -14.85
C SER A 447 30.19 20.29 -16.38
N LYS A 448 29.83 19.17 -16.98
CA LYS A 448 29.98 18.95 -18.45
C LYS A 448 28.67 18.98 -19.26
N THR A 449 27.52 18.97 -18.62
CA THR A 449 26.23 19.13 -19.29
C THR A 449 25.34 19.98 -18.40
N PRO A 450 24.70 21.06 -18.91
CA PRO A 450 23.63 21.72 -18.17
C PRO A 450 22.47 20.72 -18.05
N SER A 451 22.56 19.82 -17.08
CA SER A 451 21.54 18.84 -16.84
C SER A 451 20.31 19.57 -16.28
N LYS A 452 19.15 19.10 -16.68
CA LYS A 452 17.87 19.53 -16.10
C LYS A 452 18.01 19.39 -14.60
N THR A 453 17.98 20.52 -13.90
CA THR A 453 18.01 20.61 -12.45
C THR A 453 16.90 19.73 -11.89
N HIS A 454 17.24 18.59 -11.31
CA HIS A 454 16.28 17.77 -10.59
C HIS A 454 16.07 18.41 -9.20
N ARG A 455 15.11 19.33 -9.10
CA ARG A 455 14.68 19.83 -7.80
C ARG A 455 13.89 18.74 -7.09
N SER A 456 14.50 18.13 -6.11
CA SER A 456 13.75 17.37 -5.13
C SER A 456 13.38 18.29 -3.97
N VAL A 457 12.15 18.16 -3.49
CA VAL A 457 11.70 18.90 -2.31
C VAL A 457 12.51 18.42 -1.11
N ILE A 458 13.27 19.31 -0.51
CA ILE A 458 14.01 18.99 0.72
C ILE A 458 13.01 18.55 1.78
N ASN A 459 13.28 17.41 2.38
CA ASN A 459 12.57 16.97 3.56
C ASN A 459 12.67 18.06 4.64
N LYS A 460 11.56 18.31 5.36
CA LYS A 460 11.50 19.28 6.46
C LYS A 460 12.65 19.11 7.45
N LYS A 461 13.08 17.86 7.70
CA LYS A 461 14.21 17.51 8.55
C LYS A 461 15.55 18.05 8.04
N SER A 462 15.79 17.99 6.73
CA SER A 462 17.01 18.55 6.12
C SER A 462 17.01 20.09 6.18
N LYS A 463 15.83 20.72 6.01
CA LYS A 463 15.69 22.18 6.19
C LYS A 463 15.97 22.61 7.63
N GLU A 464 15.50 21.86 8.62
CA GLU A 464 15.72 22.14 10.04
C GLU A 464 17.20 21.98 10.43
N ILE A 465 17.93 21.10 9.76
CA ILE A 465 19.37 20.85 9.99
C ILE A 465 20.22 21.97 9.40
N LEU A 466 20.03 22.27 8.12
CA LEU A 466 20.88 23.20 7.37
C LEU A 466 20.45 24.66 7.49
N PHE A 467 19.16 24.91 7.70
CA PHE A 467 18.56 26.23 7.77
C PHE A 467 17.67 26.35 9.02
N PRO A 468 18.26 26.31 10.24
CA PRO A 468 17.49 26.56 11.43
C PRO A 468 16.93 27.99 11.36
N ASP A 469 15.61 28.14 11.56
CA ASP A 469 14.97 29.45 11.53
C ASP A 469 15.72 30.42 12.46
N LYS A 470 16.17 31.53 11.92
CA LYS A 470 16.63 32.65 12.72
C LYS A 470 15.42 33.15 13.52
N LYS A 471 15.55 33.18 14.83
CA LYS A 471 14.66 33.95 15.70
C LYS A 471 14.73 35.43 15.33
#